data_eb62431e509e9f3a1a8771cbae3318be
#
_entry.id   eb62431e509e9f3a1a8771cbae3318be
#
_cell.length_a   1.000
_cell.length_b   1.000
_cell.length_c   1.000
_cell.angle_alpha   90.00
_cell.angle_beta   90.00
_cell.angle_gamma   90.00
#
_symmetry.space_group_name_H-M   'P 1'
#
loop_
_entity.id
_entity.type
_entity.pdbx_description
1 polymer ?
#
loop_
_entity_poly.entity_id
_entity_poly.type
_entity_poly.pdbx_seq_one_letter_code
_entity_poly.pdbx_strand_id
1 'polypeptide(L)'
;RLLLLFPKHRRSINRERNRTLSVLSAVTAYLFSGISVCLLRSNGWYAFLLSLPFLLFAFRHCLKTMLPVHLAILATALLVKIPVMNAFQVAQPDFVESISIPLQQVARVICEDKELTPDQWDSVYKVIDTTYIRELYSPGFADNMKELVRAGHPEYLASHKDEYFRLWLSLGLRYPAVYLQAYADQTRGYWYPDTAYAAGNIDGIIQNDTGAASRPLLRGPFVVKTKEILLKLSDILPLYGLLTSMGAMFWLFLCCFAVTV
;
A
#
# COMPACT_ATOMS: atom_id res chain seq x y z
N ARG A 1 -23.95 -6.50 -51.05
CA ARG A 1 -25.19 -7.32 -51.26
C ARG A 1 -24.98 -8.82 -50.99
N LEU A 2 -23.76 -9.40 -51.20
CA LEU A 2 -23.48 -10.83 -50.95
C LEU A 2 -23.44 -11.22 -49.45
N LEU A 3 -23.14 -10.27 -48.55
CA LEU A 3 -23.09 -10.52 -47.07
C LEU A 3 -24.47 -10.69 -46.41
N LEU A 4 -25.56 -10.40 -47.11
CA LEU A 4 -26.93 -10.55 -46.58
C LEU A 4 -27.46 -11.99 -46.72
N LEU A 5 -26.79 -12.84 -47.51
CA LEU A 5 -27.24 -14.21 -47.79
C LEU A 5 -26.81 -15.26 -46.74
N PHE A 6 -25.90 -14.91 -45.81
CA PHE A 6 -25.42 -15.85 -44.79
C PHE A 6 -25.54 -15.28 -43.37
N PRO A 7 -26.72 -15.29 -42.75
CA PRO A 7 -26.90 -14.76 -41.41
C PRO A 7 -26.06 -15.48 -40.31
N LYS A 8 -25.71 -16.75 -40.53
CA LYS A 8 -24.81 -17.50 -39.65
C LYS A 8 -23.37 -16.96 -39.68
N HIS A 9 -22.87 -16.59 -40.83
CA HIS A 9 -21.52 -16.06 -41.01
C HIS A 9 -21.37 -14.67 -40.34
N ARG A 10 -22.37 -13.81 -40.48
CA ARG A 10 -22.40 -12.50 -39.80
C ARG A 10 -22.45 -12.60 -38.29
N ARG A 11 -23.20 -13.59 -37.75
CA ARG A 11 -23.25 -13.86 -36.30
C ARG A 11 -21.89 -14.38 -35.78
N SER A 12 -21.20 -15.24 -36.53
CA SER A 12 -19.87 -15.73 -36.21
C SER A 12 -18.85 -14.58 -36.16
N ILE A 13 -18.77 -13.72 -37.17
CA ILE A 13 -17.87 -12.56 -37.23
C ILE A 13 -18.15 -11.58 -36.07
N ASN A 14 -19.43 -11.31 -35.78
CA ASN A 14 -19.76 -10.43 -34.66
C ASN A 14 -19.39 -11.04 -33.32
N ARG A 15 -19.52 -12.35 -33.14
CA ARG A 15 -19.13 -13.04 -31.92
C ARG A 15 -17.61 -13.02 -31.72
N GLU A 16 -16.82 -13.25 -32.74
CA GLU A 16 -15.35 -13.15 -32.70
C GLU A 16 -14.90 -11.73 -32.42
N ARG A 17 -15.48 -10.73 -33.10
CA ARG A 17 -15.19 -9.32 -32.86
C ARG A 17 -15.49 -8.92 -31.43
N ASN A 18 -16.64 -9.33 -30.89
CA ASN A 18 -17.00 -9.03 -29.49
C ASN A 18 -16.07 -9.72 -28.49
N ARG A 19 -15.64 -10.96 -28.78
CA ARG A 19 -14.64 -11.66 -27.96
C ARG A 19 -13.29 -10.94 -27.98
N THR A 20 -12.82 -10.52 -29.15
CA THR A 20 -11.57 -9.78 -29.29
C THR A 20 -11.63 -8.44 -28.54
N LEU A 21 -12.74 -7.70 -28.68
CA LEU A 21 -12.95 -6.44 -27.95
C LEU A 21 -12.99 -6.65 -26.43
N SER A 22 -13.63 -7.72 -25.96
CA SER A 22 -13.66 -8.06 -24.54
C SER A 22 -12.27 -8.41 -23.99
N VAL A 23 -11.49 -9.19 -24.73
CA VAL A 23 -10.10 -9.51 -24.34
C VAL A 23 -9.24 -8.25 -24.33
N LEU A 24 -9.34 -7.41 -25.36
CA LEU A 24 -8.59 -6.16 -25.45
C LEU A 24 -8.93 -5.23 -24.29
N SER A 25 -10.21 -5.05 -23.98
CA SER A 25 -10.65 -4.23 -22.83
C SER A 25 -10.14 -4.77 -21.50
N ALA A 26 -10.16 -6.08 -21.29
CA ALA A 26 -9.63 -6.71 -20.08
C ALA A 26 -8.11 -6.52 -19.95
N VAL A 27 -7.35 -6.70 -21.03
CA VAL A 27 -5.89 -6.48 -21.05
C VAL A 27 -5.57 -5.01 -20.80
N THR A 28 -6.31 -4.08 -21.40
CA THR A 28 -6.13 -2.63 -21.19
C THR A 28 -6.44 -2.25 -19.73
N ALA A 29 -7.53 -2.76 -19.17
CA ALA A 29 -7.89 -2.52 -17.77
C ALA A 29 -6.82 -3.07 -16.81
N TYR A 30 -6.30 -4.27 -17.09
CA TYR A 30 -5.23 -4.88 -16.31
C TYR A 30 -3.93 -4.07 -16.40
N LEU A 31 -3.53 -3.64 -17.61
CA LEU A 31 -2.36 -2.79 -17.82
C LEU A 31 -2.48 -1.47 -17.03
N PHE A 32 -3.61 -0.79 -17.15
CA PHE A 32 -3.87 0.46 -16.43
C PHE A 32 -3.84 0.26 -14.92
N SER A 33 -4.48 -0.79 -14.40
CA SER A 33 -4.49 -1.13 -12.98
C SER A 33 -3.09 -1.44 -12.46
N GLY A 34 -2.31 -2.22 -13.20
CA GLY A 34 -0.92 -2.56 -12.85
C GLY A 34 -0.02 -1.32 -12.79
N ILE A 35 -0.11 -0.44 -13.79
CA ILE A 35 0.61 0.85 -13.81
C ILE A 35 0.18 1.70 -12.61
N SER A 36 -1.13 1.79 -12.33
CA SER A 36 -1.65 2.57 -11.20
C SER A 36 -1.13 2.04 -9.86
N VAL A 37 -1.12 0.72 -9.66
CA VAL A 37 -0.54 0.10 -8.45
C VAL A 37 0.94 0.48 -8.29
N CYS A 38 1.71 0.42 -9.38
CA CYS A 38 3.13 0.73 -9.34
C CYS A 38 3.44 2.22 -9.11
N LEU A 39 2.58 3.14 -9.55
CA LEU A 39 2.85 4.58 -9.52
C LEU A 39 2.21 5.30 -8.34
N LEU A 40 0.97 4.93 -7.95
CA LEU A 40 0.21 5.66 -6.93
C LEU A 40 0.76 5.48 -5.51
N ARG A 41 1.56 4.44 -5.28
CA ARG A 41 2.18 4.19 -3.98
C ARG A 41 3.68 3.96 -4.13
N SER A 42 4.46 4.50 -3.20
CA SER A 42 5.94 4.32 -3.19
C SER A 42 6.34 2.84 -3.21
N ASN A 43 5.64 2.01 -2.45
CA ASN A 43 5.90 0.56 -2.34
C ASN A 43 5.13 -0.29 -3.37
N GLY A 44 4.29 0.30 -4.19
CA GLY A 44 3.41 -0.44 -5.11
C GLY A 44 4.17 -1.28 -6.14
N TRP A 45 5.28 -0.78 -6.65
CA TRP A 45 6.09 -1.51 -7.60
C TRP A 45 6.82 -2.71 -6.98
N TYR A 46 7.23 -2.64 -5.70
CA TYR A 46 7.77 -3.79 -4.98
C TYR A 46 6.69 -4.86 -4.76
N ALA A 47 5.47 -4.45 -4.40
CA ALA A 47 4.34 -5.36 -4.26
C ALA A 47 4.02 -6.05 -5.59
N PHE A 48 4.05 -5.31 -6.71
CA PHE A 48 3.86 -5.87 -8.05
C PHE A 48 4.97 -6.85 -8.40
N LEU A 49 6.25 -6.52 -8.15
CA LEU A 49 7.38 -7.43 -8.38
C LEU A 49 7.26 -8.72 -7.55
N LEU A 50 6.90 -8.60 -6.26
CA LEU A 50 6.71 -9.77 -5.39
C LEU A 50 5.53 -10.64 -5.85
N SER A 51 4.48 -10.05 -6.40
CA SER A 51 3.33 -10.78 -6.94
C SER A 51 3.61 -11.43 -8.31
N LEU A 52 4.65 -10.99 -9.02
CA LEU A 52 4.93 -11.41 -10.41
C LEU A 52 5.04 -12.94 -10.60
N PRO A 53 5.74 -13.72 -9.75
CA PRO A 53 5.79 -15.17 -9.88
C PRO A 53 4.39 -15.82 -9.82
N PHE A 54 3.53 -15.33 -8.94
CA PHE A 54 2.15 -15.82 -8.79
C PHE A 54 1.29 -15.44 -9.99
N LEU A 55 1.45 -14.22 -10.49
CA LEU A 55 0.75 -13.75 -11.69
C LEU A 55 1.18 -14.55 -12.93
N LEU A 56 2.47 -14.78 -13.12
CA LEU A 56 2.98 -15.62 -14.20
C LEU A 56 2.46 -17.05 -14.13
N PHE A 57 2.39 -17.62 -12.93
CA PHE A 57 1.79 -18.94 -12.72
C PHE A 57 0.28 -18.94 -13.03
N ALA A 58 -0.46 -17.94 -12.54
CA ALA A 58 -1.89 -17.81 -12.83
C ALA A 58 -2.18 -17.67 -14.33
N PHE A 59 -1.35 -16.91 -15.03
CA PHE A 59 -1.48 -16.69 -16.48
C PHE A 59 -0.64 -17.65 -17.34
N ARG A 60 -0.20 -18.80 -16.81
CA ARG A 60 0.68 -19.75 -17.51
C ARG A 60 0.16 -20.20 -18.88
N HIS A 61 -1.16 -20.26 -19.05
CA HIS A 61 -1.80 -20.65 -20.32
C HIS A 61 -1.82 -19.54 -21.38
N CYS A 62 -1.59 -18.28 -20.99
CA CYS A 62 -1.57 -17.13 -21.89
C CYS A 62 -0.31 -16.27 -21.73
N LEU A 63 0.80 -16.88 -21.34
CA LEU A 63 2.08 -16.19 -21.09
C LEU A 63 2.56 -15.35 -22.26
N LYS A 64 2.37 -15.82 -23.51
CA LYS A 64 2.77 -15.07 -24.72
C LYS A 64 2.12 -13.69 -24.78
N THR A 65 0.91 -13.54 -24.25
CA THR A 65 0.18 -12.27 -24.19
C THR A 65 0.46 -11.50 -22.90
N MET A 66 0.49 -12.20 -21.76
CA MET A 66 0.59 -11.56 -20.46
C MET A 66 2.01 -11.15 -20.09
N LEU A 67 3.03 -11.88 -20.50
CA LEU A 67 4.42 -11.51 -20.23
C LEU A 67 4.79 -10.12 -20.80
N PRO A 68 4.50 -9.78 -22.09
CA PRO A 68 4.71 -8.41 -22.57
C PRO A 68 3.94 -7.36 -21.79
N VAL A 69 2.72 -7.68 -21.32
CA VAL A 69 1.92 -6.75 -20.51
C VAL A 69 2.58 -6.47 -19.16
N HIS A 70 3.06 -7.51 -18.47
CA HIS A 70 3.80 -7.33 -17.19
C HIS A 70 5.09 -6.53 -17.41
N LEU A 71 5.84 -6.82 -18.48
CA LEU A 71 7.04 -6.06 -18.83
C LEU A 71 6.72 -4.60 -19.15
N ALA A 72 5.62 -4.33 -19.85
CA ALA A 72 5.17 -2.97 -20.14
C ALA A 72 4.78 -2.21 -18.87
N ILE A 73 4.11 -2.86 -17.90
CA ILE A 73 3.81 -2.26 -16.59
C ILE A 73 5.12 -1.86 -15.88
N LEU A 74 6.08 -2.77 -15.77
CA LEU A 74 7.36 -2.52 -15.11
C LEU A 74 8.18 -1.45 -15.83
N ALA A 75 8.27 -1.53 -17.15
CA ALA A 75 8.98 -0.54 -17.95
C ALA A 75 8.40 0.87 -17.79
N THR A 76 7.06 0.99 -17.82
CA THR A 76 6.38 2.27 -17.59
C THR A 76 6.64 2.79 -16.18
N ALA A 77 6.55 1.92 -15.18
CA ALA A 77 6.82 2.30 -13.80
C ALA A 77 8.27 2.80 -13.60
N LEU A 78 9.25 2.10 -14.16
CA LEU A 78 10.67 2.49 -14.09
C LEU A 78 10.93 3.80 -14.85
N LEU A 79 10.33 3.95 -16.04
CA LEU A 79 10.46 5.17 -16.85
C LEU A 79 9.89 6.39 -16.12
N VAL A 80 8.76 6.23 -15.45
CA VAL A 80 8.19 7.35 -14.67
C VAL A 80 9.00 7.60 -13.41
N LYS A 81 9.31 6.57 -12.62
CA LYS A 81 9.98 6.72 -11.31
C LYS A 81 11.43 7.18 -11.40
N ILE A 82 12.14 6.91 -12.49
CA ILE A 82 13.56 7.29 -12.61
C ILE A 82 13.71 8.50 -13.52
N PRO A 83 13.64 8.42 -14.87
CA PRO A 83 13.96 9.58 -15.69
C PRO A 83 12.91 10.70 -15.60
N VAL A 84 11.60 10.39 -15.55
CA VAL A 84 10.58 11.44 -15.52
C VAL A 84 10.61 12.18 -14.18
N MET A 85 10.62 11.48 -13.05
CA MET A 85 10.66 12.13 -11.73
C MET A 85 11.96 12.94 -11.55
N ASN A 86 13.09 12.45 -12.03
CA ASN A 86 14.35 13.20 -11.99
C ASN A 86 14.30 14.45 -12.90
N ALA A 87 13.73 14.34 -14.10
CA ALA A 87 13.61 15.49 -15.01
C ALA A 87 12.71 16.60 -14.45
N PHE A 88 11.68 16.23 -13.68
CA PHE A 88 10.78 17.18 -13.00
C PHE A 88 11.24 17.53 -11.58
N GLN A 89 12.42 17.08 -11.14
CA GLN A 89 12.97 17.32 -9.80
C GLN A 89 11.98 16.99 -8.68
N VAL A 90 11.22 15.90 -8.86
CA VAL A 90 10.26 15.45 -7.84
C VAL A 90 11.00 14.99 -6.60
N ALA A 91 10.69 15.59 -5.46
CA ALA A 91 11.25 15.21 -4.17
C ALA A 91 10.98 13.73 -3.87
N GLN A 92 12.03 12.99 -3.54
CA GLN A 92 11.91 11.59 -3.17
C GLN A 92 11.37 11.49 -1.73
N PRO A 93 10.53 10.48 -1.44
CA PRO A 93 10.12 10.22 -0.06
C PRO A 93 11.34 10.00 0.83
N ASP A 94 11.27 10.51 2.05
CA ASP A 94 12.22 10.24 3.10
C ASP A 94 12.42 8.72 3.30
N PHE A 95 13.66 8.27 3.54
CA PHE A 95 13.96 6.85 3.76
C PHE A 95 13.20 6.28 4.96
N VAL A 96 12.90 7.10 5.96
CA VAL A 96 12.11 6.75 7.15
C VAL A 96 10.74 6.18 6.77
N GLU A 97 10.13 6.67 5.68
CA GLU A 97 8.86 6.15 5.17
C GLU A 97 8.93 4.68 4.70
N SER A 98 10.11 4.25 4.27
CA SER A 98 10.32 2.90 3.75
C SER A 98 10.53 1.85 4.83
N ILE A 99 10.83 2.25 6.06
CA ILE A 99 11.20 1.35 7.16
C ILE A 99 10.19 1.33 8.31
N SER A 100 8.93 1.65 8.05
CA SER A 100 7.86 1.68 9.06
C SER A 100 7.77 0.39 9.88
N ILE A 101 7.85 -0.80 9.24
CA ILE A 101 7.80 -2.09 9.91
C ILE A 101 9.04 -2.31 10.79
N PRO A 102 10.28 -2.17 10.30
CA PRO A 102 11.48 -2.25 11.12
C PRO A 102 11.48 -1.30 12.33
N LEU A 103 10.99 -0.07 12.15
CA LEU A 103 10.90 0.90 13.26
C LEU A 103 9.93 0.44 14.35
N GLN A 104 8.75 -0.01 13.98
CA GLN A 104 7.76 -0.53 14.93
C GLN A 104 8.26 -1.77 15.67
N GLN A 105 8.97 -2.65 15.00
CA GLN A 105 9.52 -3.86 15.61
C GLN A 105 10.61 -3.54 16.64
N VAL A 106 11.54 -2.65 16.31
CA VAL A 106 12.58 -2.20 17.24
C VAL A 106 11.96 -1.45 18.42
N ALA A 107 11.03 -0.52 18.16
CA ALA A 107 10.33 0.23 19.19
C ALA A 107 9.57 -0.68 20.16
N ARG A 108 8.91 -1.72 19.67
CA ARG A 108 8.22 -2.69 20.51
C ARG A 108 9.16 -3.45 21.43
N VAL A 109 10.32 -3.87 20.97
CA VAL A 109 11.33 -4.53 21.80
C VAL A 109 11.72 -3.64 22.99
N ILE A 110 11.88 -2.33 22.75
CA ILE A 110 12.19 -1.33 23.76
C ILE A 110 11.02 -1.15 24.72
N CYS A 111 9.80 -1.00 24.19
CA CYS A 111 8.59 -0.78 25.00
C CYS A 111 8.19 -2.00 25.86
N GLU A 112 8.59 -3.21 25.47
CA GLU A 112 8.39 -4.44 26.24
C GLU A 112 9.56 -4.74 27.21
N ASP A 113 10.46 -3.79 27.46
CA ASP A 113 11.59 -3.92 28.39
C ASP A 113 12.50 -5.13 28.08
N LYS A 114 12.66 -5.46 26.79
CA LYS A 114 13.58 -6.53 26.42
C LYS A 114 15.03 -6.07 26.56
N GLU A 115 15.89 -7.00 26.93
CA GLU A 115 17.31 -6.70 27.11
C GLU A 115 17.99 -6.39 25.76
N LEU A 116 18.64 -5.23 25.69
CA LEU A 116 19.53 -4.84 24.60
C LEU A 116 20.95 -4.78 25.13
N THR A 117 21.91 -5.16 24.30
CA THR A 117 23.34 -4.97 24.61
C THR A 117 23.69 -3.47 24.56
N PRO A 118 24.80 -3.03 25.22
CA PRO A 118 25.24 -1.63 25.14
C PRO A 118 25.42 -1.16 23.68
N ASP A 119 25.97 -1.98 22.81
CA ASP A 119 26.16 -1.66 21.38
C ASP A 119 24.83 -1.51 20.65
N GLN A 120 23.83 -2.33 21.01
CA GLN A 120 22.48 -2.20 20.43
C GLN A 120 21.80 -0.91 20.88
N TRP A 121 21.97 -0.52 22.16
CA TRP A 121 21.48 0.76 22.65
C TRP A 121 22.16 1.95 21.96
N ASP A 122 23.47 1.89 21.78
CA ASP A 122 24.20 2.92 21.03
C ASP A 122 23.67 3.09 19.59
N SER A 123 23.42 1.96 18.90
CA SER A 123 22.81 1.97 17.56
C SER A 123 21.37 2.52 17.55
N VAL A 124 20.57 2.27 18.60
CA VAL A 124 19.23 2.85 18.75
C VAL A 124 19.31 4.35 18.93
N TYR A 125 20.13 4.85 19.87
CA TYR A 125 20.25 6.29 20.16
C TYR A 125 20.77 7.11 18.99
N LYS A 126 21.57 6.51 18.11
CA LYS A 126 22.03 7.15 16.88
C LYS A 126 20.93 7.40 15.85
N VAL A 127 19.78 6.72 15.98
CA VAL A 127 18.71 6.76 14.99
C VAL A 127 17.42 7.34 15.56
N ILE A 128 17.03 6.92 16.76
CA ILE A 128 15.72 7.20 17.35
C ILE A 128 15.89 8.05 18.60
N ASP A 129 15.15 9.16 18.70
CA ASP A 129 14.97 9.82 19.99
C ASP A 129 14.06 8.94 20.87
N THR A 130 14.66 8.36 21.89
CA THR A 130 13.96 7.41 22.79
C THR A 130 13.27 8.08 23.96
N THR A 131 13.36 9.42 24.11
CA THR A 131 12.86 10.16 25.28
C THR A 131 11.40 9.87 25.58
N TYR A 132 10.57 9.84 24.53
CA TYR A 132 9.12 9.62 24.63
C TYR A 132 8.66 8.37 23.87
N ILE A 133 9.55 7.42 23.64
CA ILE A 133 9.24 6.25 22.80
C ILE A 133 8.08 5.42 23.37
N ARG A 134 7.97 5.30 24.70
CA ARG A 134 6.95 4.51 25.36
C ARG A 134 5.57 5.17 25.32
N GLU A 135 5.52 6.48 25.48
CA GLU A 135 4.29 7.29 25.44
C GLU A 135 3.74 7.41 24.02
N LEU A 136 4.63 7.49 23.03
CA LEU A 136 4.26 7.68 21.64
C LEU A 136 4.09 6.37 20.87
N TYR A 137 4.57 5.24 21.40
CA TYR A 137 4.41 3.97 20.73
C TYR A 137 2.93 3.56 20.61
N SER A 138 2.48 3.33 19.39
CA SER A 138 1.15 2.79 19.11
C SER A 138 1.30 1.55 18.23
N PRO A 139 0.80 0.37 18.65
CA PRO A 139 1.00 -0.88 17.90
C PRO A 139 0.50 -0.86 16.46
N GLY A 140 -0.59 -0.15 16.19
CA GLY A 140 -1.20 -0.07 14.87
C GLY A 140 -0.77 1.14 14.01
N PHE A 141 0.07 2.03 14.55
CA PHE A 141 0.34 3.31 13.91
C PHE A 141 1.83 3.68 13.97
N ALA A 142 2.52 3.60 12.84
CA ALA A 142 3.98 3.78 12.78
C ALA A 142 4.45 5.24 12.69
N ASP A 143 3.55 6.19 12.41
CA ASP A 143 3.97 7.56 12.11
C ASP A 143 4.62 8.24 13.31
N ASN A 144 4.16 7.96 14.53
CA ASN A 144 4.82 8.47 15.74
C ASN A 144 6.28 8.02 15.82
N MET A 145 6.58 6.77 15.45
CA MET A 145 7.97 6.27 15.46
C MET A 145 8.82 6.93 14.38
N LYS A 146 8.23 7.25 13.23
CA LYS A 146 8.91 8.01 12.19
C LYS A 146 9.25 9.43 12.66
N GLU A 147 8.34 10.08 13.38
CA GLU A 147 8.60 11.41 13.95
C GLU A 147 9.74 11.38 15.00
N LEU A 148 9.85 10.33 15.81
CA LEU A 148 10.98 10.17 16.72
C LEU A 148 12.32 10.00 16.00
N VAL A 149 12.34 9.38 14.82
CA VAL A 149 13.54 9.33 13.96
C VAL A 149 13.85 10.70 13.36
N ARG A 150 12.84 11.44 12.93
CA ARG A 150 12.99 12.80 12.38
C ARG A 150 13.44 13.81 13.45
N ALA A 151 12.95 13.66 14.67
CA ALA A 151 13.41 14.46 15.80
C ALA A 151 14.83 14.08 16.28
N GLY A 152 15.25 12.83 15.99
CA GLY A 152 16.60 12.33 16.27
C GLY A 152 17.60 12.65 15.17
N HIS A 153 18.09 11.61 14.48
CA HIS A 153 19.16 11.72 13.50
C HIS A 153 18.79 11.06 12.14
N PRO A 154 17.83 11.62 11.39
CA PRO A 154 17.38 11.03 10.12
C PRO A 154 18.49 10.94 9.07
N GLU A 155 19.45 11.89 9.06
CA GLU A 155 20.59 11.89 8.15
C GLU A 155 21.57 10.75 8.47
N TYR A 156 21.74 10.44 9.76
CA TYR A 156 22.55 9.31 10.17
C TYR A 156 21.93 7.99 9.66
N LEU A 157 20.66 7.81 9.86
CA LEU A 157 19.92 6.65 9.36
C LEU A 157 20.03 6.53 7.82
N ALA A 158 19.91 7.64 7.09
CA ALA A 158 20.00 7.64 5.63
C ALA A 158 21.37 7.22 5.13
N SER A 159 22.44 7.57 5.87
CA SER A 159 23.84 7.26 5.51
C SER A 159 24.33 5.90 6.04
N HIS A 160 23.74 5.37 7.14
CA HIS A 160 24.16 4.14 7.82
C HIS A 160 23.03 3.08 7.85
N LYS A 161 22.35 2.89 6.72
CA LYS A 161 21.23 1.94 6.59
C LYS A 161 21.60 0.51 7.00
N ASP A 162 22.81 0.10 6.64
CA ASP A 162 23.33 -1.25 6.95
C ASP A 162 23.51 -1.48 8.45
N GLU A 163 23.92 -0.47 9.21
CA GLU A 163 24.05 -0.54 10.67
C GLU A 163 22.65 -0.73 11.30
N TYR A 164 21.67 0.06 10.89
CA TYR A 164 20.32 -0.08 11.36
C TYR A 164 19.69 -1.44 11.01
N PHE A 165 19.90 -1.93 9.79
CA PHE A 165 19.39 -3.25 9.40
C PHE A 165 20.09 -4.41 10.13
N ARG A 166 21.37 -4.26 10.48
CA ARG A 166 22.06 -5.22 11.36
C ARG A 166 21.46 -5.24 12.78
N LEU A 167 21.21 -4.07 13.36
CA LEU A 167 20.50 -3.94 14.63
C LEU A 167 19.13 -4.62 14.56
N TRP A 168 18.32 -4.24 13.58
CA TRP A 168 17.00 -4.82 13.35
C TRP A 168 17.02 -6.34 13.23
N LEU A 169 17.93 -6.90 12.43
CA LEU A 169 18.06 -8.34 12.25
C LEU A 169 18.49 -9.03 13.55
N SER A 170 19.46 -8.46 14.28
CA SER A 170 19.96 -9.03 15.53
C SER A 170 18.86 -9.12 16.59
N LEU A 171 18.06 -8.07 16.74
CA LEU A 171 16.91 -8.04 17.65
C LEU A 171 15.79 -8.99 17.20
N GLY A 172 15.53 -9.08 15.89
CA GLY A 172 14.53 -9.98 15.33
C GLY A 172 14.87 -11.46 15.55
N LEU A 173 16.14 -11.82 15.42
CA LEU A 173 16.62 -13.18 15.73
C LEU A 173 16.55 -13.49 17.23
N ARG A 174 16.77 -12.52 18.09
CA ARG A 174 16.70 -12.70 19.55
C ARG A 174 15.26 -12.68 20.08
N TYR A 175 14.37 -11.88 19.49
CA TYR A 175 12.99 -11.68 19.92
C TYR A 175 11.95 -11.89 18.81
N PRO A 176 11.93 -13.06 18.14
CA PRO A 176 11.08 -13.26 16.96
C PRO A 176 9.59 -13.14 17.23
N ALA A 177 9.12 -13.55 18.42
CA ALA A 177 7.72 -13.43 18.80
C ALA A 177 7.27 -11.97 18.94
N VAL A 178 8.12 -11.09 19.49
CA VAL A 178 7.85 -9.65 19.60
C VAL A 178 7.74 -9.02 18.20
N TYR A 179 8.63 -9.40 17.29
CA TYR A 179 8.62 -8.92 15.90
C TYR A 179 7.37 -9.36 15.14
N LEU A 180 6.97 -10.62 15.29
CA LEU A 180 5.75 -11.14 14.66
C LEU A 180 4.52 -10.44 15.21
N GLN A 181 4.46 -10.20 16.52
CA GLN A 181 3.36 -9.48 17.13
C GLN A 181 3.31 -8.02 16.69
N ALA A 182 4.45 -7.32 16.63
CA ALA A 182 4.52 -5.95 16.12
C ALA A 182 4.02 -5.87 14.67
N TYR A 183 4.42 -6.81 13.81
CA TYR A 183 3.95 -6.91 12.44
C TYR A 183 2.45 -7.18 12.35
N ALA A 184 1.95 -8.14 13.14
CA ALA A 184 0.53 -8.48 13.15
C ALA A 184 -0.34 -7.30 13.59
N ASP A 185 0.07 -6.58 14.65
CA ASP A 185 -0.66 -5.43 15.17
C ASP A 185 -0.64 -4.26 14.18
N GLN A 186 0.52 -3.97 13.57
CA GLN A 186 0.65 -2.89 12.58
C GLN A 186 -0.14 -3.17 11.31
N THR A 187 -0.26 -4.43 10.91
CA THR A 187 -0.96 -4.83 9.68
C THR A 187 -2.41 -5.23 9.92
N ARG A 188 -2.88 -5.24 11.16
CA ARG A 188 -4.22 -5.70 11.55
C ARG A 188 -5.32 -5.09 10.69
N GLY A 189 -5.26 -3.79 10.40
CA GLY A 189 -6.24 -3.08 9.60
C GLY A 189 -6.42 -3.61 8.18
N TYR A 190 -5.43 -4.33 7.63
CA TYR A 190 -5.49 -4.87 6.27
C TYR A 190 -6.13 -6.26 6.17
N TRP A 191 -6.17 -7.03 7.26
CA TRP A 191 -6.64 -8.43 7.21
C TRP A 191 -7.70 -8.76 8.26
N TYR A 192 -7.85 -7.95 9.31
CA TYR A 192 -8.83 -8.20 10.35
C TYR A 192 -10.15 -7.47 10.03
N PRO A 193 -11.28 -8.18 9.88
CA PRO A 193 -12.51 -7.59 9.38
C PRO A 193 -13.16 -6.56 10.31
N ASP A 194 -12.84 -6.62 11.60
CA ASP A 194 -13.43 -5.75 12.64
C ASP A 194 -12.73 -4.36 12.70
N THR A 195 -11.68 -4.15 11.95
CA THR A 195 -10.97 -2.88 11.94
C THR A 195 -11.60 -1.94 10.90
N ALA A 196 -12.44 -1.01 11.36
CA ALA A 196 -12.90 0.09 10.53
C ALA A 196 -11.78 1.11 10.35
N TYR A 197 -11.46 1.46 9.12
CA TYR A 197 -10.60 2.60 8.85
C TYR A 197 -11.40 3.88 9.00
N ALA A 198 -10.96 4.76 9.87
CA ALA A 198 -11.50 6.12 9.88
C ALA A 198 -11.28 6.73 8.50
N ALA A 199 -12.36 7.10 7.83
CA ALA A 199 -12.27 7.86 6.59
C ALA A 199 -11.42 9.10 6.88
N GLY A 200 -10.31 9.25 6.16
CA GLY A 200 -9.37 10.35 6.36
C GLY A 200 -10.06 11.72 6.25
N ASN A 201 -9.35 12.75 6.62
CA ASN A 201 -9.88 14.12 6.57
C ASN A 201 -10.33 14.46 5.14
N ILE A 202 -11.65 14.56 4.92
CA ILE A 202 -12.27 14.95 3.66
C ILE A 202 -12.48 16.46 3.55
N ASP A 203 -12.04 17.23 4.52
CA ASP A 203 -12.20 18.69 4.49
C ASP A 203 -11.22 19.38 3.52
N GLY A 204 -10.33 18.59 2.93
CA GLY A 204 -9.31 19.01 1.98
C GLY A 204 -8.05 19.58 2.66
N ILE A 205 -7.04 19.85 1.87
CA ILE A 205 -5.82 20.52 2.30
C ILE A 205 -6.08 22.03 2.28
N ILE A 206 -6.19 22.63 3.46
CA ILE A 206 -6.50 24.07 3.62
C ILE A 206 -5.23 24.91 3.56
N GLN A 207 -4.14 24.39 4.14
CA GLN A 207 -2.82 25.03 4.14
C GLN A 207 -1.73 24.00 3.87
N ASN A 208 -0.77 24.34 3.03
CA ASN A 208 0.47 23.57 2.84
C ASN A 208 1.56 24.48 2.25
N ASP A 209 2.81 24.11 2.47
CA ASP A 209 3.99 24.84 2.02
C ASP A 209 4.22 24.72 0.49
N THR A 210 3.49 23.82 -0.17
CA THR A 210 3.60 23.59 -1.62
C THR A 210 2.63 24.43 -2.45
N GLY A 211 1.74 25.20 -1.82
CA GLY A 211 0.71 25.98 -2.48
C GLY A 211 -0.42 25.17 -3.13
N ALA A 212 -0.42 23.83 -2.97
CA ALA A 212 -1.49 22.99 -3.46
C ALA A 212 -2.70 23.09 -2.53
N ALA A 213 -3.81 23.65 -2.97
CA ALA A 213 -5.05 23.70 -2.22
C ALA A 213 -6.05 22.69 -2.79
N SER A 214 -6.49 21.75 -1.97
CA SER A 214 -7.62 20.88 -2.29
C SER A 214 -8.91 21.59 -1.91
N ARG A 215 -9.75 21.90 -2.91
CA ARG A 215 -11.08 22.46 -2.67
C ARG A 215 -12.12 21.37 -2.87
N PRO A 216 -12.90 20.97 -1.83
CA PRO A 216 -13.95 19.98 -2.00
C PRO A 216 -14.97 20.44 -3.05
N LEU A 217 -15.39 19.54 -3.93
CA LEU A 217 -16.42 19.81 -4.96
C LEU A 217 -17.77 20.12 -4.32
N LEU A 218 -18.10 19.43 -3.21
CA LEU A 218 -19.32 19.64 -2.44
C LEU A 218 -18.95 20.30 -1.12
N ARG A 219 -19.66 21.39 -0.79
CA ARG A 219 -19.42 22.20 0.42
C ARG A 219 -20.72 22.52 1.11
N GLY A 220 -20.61 22.94 2.37
CA GLY A 220 -21.72 23.48 3.14
C GLY A 220 -22.17 22.56 4.27
N PRO A 221 -23.05 23.09 5.17
CA PRO A 221 -23.47 22.38 6.39
C PRO A 221 -24.15 21.04 6.13
N PHE A 222 -24.86 20.92 5.01
CA PHE A 222 -25.50 19.66 4.60
C PHE A 222 -24.47 18.55 4.32
N VAL A 223 -23.37 18.89 3.64
CA VAL A 223 -22.30 17.93 3.31
C VAL A 223 -21.59 17.46 4.58
N VAL A 224 -21.27 18.37 5.50
CA VAL A 224 -20.67 18.07 6.81
C VAL A 224 -21.57 17.14 7.60
N LYS A 225 -22.87 17.47 7.71
CA LYS A 225 -23.85 16.65 8.44
C LYS A 225 -24.04 15.26 7.81
N THR A 226 -24.08 15.18 6.48
CA THR A 226 -24.15 13.89 5.78
C THR A 226 -22.93 13.05 6.04
N LYS A 227 -21.73 13.64 6.01
CA LYS A 227 -20.47 12.98 6.37
C LYS A 227 -20.51 12.42 7.80
N GLU A 228 -20.94 13.23 8.76
CA GLU A 228 -21.05 12.79 10.17
C GLU A 228 -22.03 11.62 10.33
N ILE A 229 -23.16 11.67 9.63
CA ILE A 229 -24.14 10.56 9.63
C ILE A 229 -23.52 9.30 9.03
N LEU A 230 -22.82 9.40 7.89
CA LEU A 230 -22.20 8.25 7.24
C LEU A 230 -21.09 7.63 8.10
N LEU A 231 -20.30 8.46 8.81
CA LEU A 231 -19.29 7.97 9.76
C LEU A 231 -19.92 7.28 10.95
N LYS A 232 -20.98 7.85 11.54
CA LYS A 232 -21.73 7.23 12.66
C LYS A 232 -22.46 5.96 12.26
N LEU A 233 -22.90 5.83 11.00
CA LEU A 233 -23.52 4.59 10.51
C LEU A 233 -22.54 3.42 10.54
N SER A 234 -21.24 3.62 10.37
CA SER A 234 -20.24 2.56 10.48
C SER A 234 -20.16 1.97 11.88
N ASP A 235 -20.44 2.77 12.92
CA ASP A 235 -20.41 2.36 14.31
C ASP A 235 -21.71 1.65 14.76
N ILE A 236 -22.82 1.98 14.10
CA ILE A 236 -24.16 1.50 14.49
C ILE A 236 -24.59 0.27 13.70
N LEU A 237 -24.23 0.22 12.41
CA LEU A 237 -24.65 -0.86 11.49
C LEU A 237 -23.47 -1.78 11.16
N PRO A 238 -23.43 -3.01 11.74
CA PRO A 238 -22.30 -3.94 11.53
C PRO A 238 -22.00 -4.22 10.05
N LEU A 239 -23.04 -4.38 9.22
CA LEU A 239 -22.88 -4.59 7.78
C LEU A 239 -22.29 -3.40 7.05
N TYR A 240 -22.60 -2.17 7.47
CA TYR A 240 -22.03 -0.97 6.90
C TYR A 240 -20.56 -0.82 7.32
N GLY A 241 -20.22 -1.13 8.57
CA GLY A 241 -18.83 -1.16 9.04
C GLY A 241 -17.97 -2.16 8.24
N LEU A 242 -18.53 -3.34 7.87
CA LEU A 242 -17.85 -4.29 7.00
C LEU A 242 -17.52 -3.72 5.60
N LEU A 243 -18.41 -2.90 5.03
CA LEU A 243 -18.17 -2.27 3.72
C LEU A 243 -17.01 -1.25 3.75
N THR A 244 -16.74 -0.66 4.90
CA THR A 244 -15.62 0.28 5.09
C THR A 244 -14.36 -0.39 5.63
N SER A 245 -14.42 -1.68 5.97
CA SER A 245 -13.30 -2.46 6.48
C SER A 245 -12.41 -2.96 5.34
N MET A 246 -11.13 -2.57 5.34
CA MET A 246 -10.13 -3.09 4.40
C MET A 246 -9.95 -4.61 4.57
N GLY A 247 -9.96 -5.10 5.81
CA GLY A 247 -9.86 -6.52 6.10
C GLY A 247 -11.03 -7.33 5.53
N ALA A 248 -12.26 -6.83 5.64
CA ALA A 248 -13.43 -7.48 5.04
C ALA A 248 -13.31 -7.55 3.50
N MET A 249 -12.86 -6.47 2.86
CA MET A 249 -12.61 -6.45 1.42
C MET A 249 -11.51 -7.43 1.01
N PHE A 250 -10.42 -7.52 1.78
CA PHE A 250 -9.36 -8.50 1.54
C PHE A 250 -9.92 -9.94 1.51
N TRP A 251 -10.71 -10.33 2.52
CA TRP A 251 -11.30 -11.66 2.57
C TRP A 251 -12.32 -11.90 1.46
N LEU A 252 -13.12 -10.87 1.11
CA LEU A 252 -14.05 -10.96 -0.01
C LEU A 252 -13.31 -11.24 -1.33
N PHE A 253 -12.23 -10.49 -1.61
CA PHE A 253 -11.40 -10.73 -2.80
C PHE A 253 -10.78 -12.12 -2.79
N LEU A 254 -10.29 -12.59 -1.64
CA LEU A 254 -9.70 -13.92 -1.51
C LEU A 254 -10.74 -15.02 -1.78
N CYS A 255 -11.97 -14.89 -1.24
CA CYS A 255 -13.07 -15.79 -1.52
C CYS A 255 -13.47 -15.78 -3.00
N CYS A 256 -13.59 -14.60 -3.61
CA CYS A 256 -13.89 -14.50 -5.05
C CYS A 256 -12.79 -15.17 -5.88
N PHE A 257 -11.52 -14.96 -5.54
CA PHE A 257 -10.40 -15.61 -6.21
C PHE A 257 -10.47 -17.13 -6.08
N ALA A 258 -10.71 -17.65 -4.86
CA ALA A 258 -10.80 -19.09 -4.61
C ALA A 258 -11.95 -19.79 -5.35
N VAL A 259 -13.04 -19.07 -5.65
CA VAL A 259 -14.17 -19.60 -6.43
C VAL A 259 -13.91 -19.55 -7.93
N THR A 260 -13.02 -18.67 -8.39
CA THR A 260 -12.75 -18.48 -9.83
C THR A 260 -11.55 -19.29 -10.34
N VAL A 261 -10.73 -19.82 -9.46
CA VAL A 261 -9.58 -20.70 -9.76
C VAL A 261 -9.93 -22.17 -9.62
#